data_2c946d0ac380f7fb47117eb2bb1652b1
#
_entry.id   2c946d0ac380f7fb47117eb2bb1652b1
#
_cell.length_a   1.000
_cell.length_b   1.000
_cell.length_c   1.000
_cell.angle_alpha   90.00
_cell.angle_beta   90.00
_cell.angle_gamma   90.00
#
_symmetry.space_group_name_H-M   'P 1'
#
loop_
_entity.id
_entity.type
_entity.pdbx_description
1 polymer ?
#
loop_
_entity_poly.entity_id
_entity_poly.type
_entity_poly.pdbx_seq_one_letter_code
_entity_poly.pdbx_strand_id
1 'polypeptide(L)'
;RHLGSNLRAPFQLIQAFAAQAPAALPDDRGEPVAQALIVNMVDQRVLKPTPDFMTYSLSKAGLWALTRTAAQALSPHIRVNAIGPGPTLVGAHQSATEFAAQRDATILRRGAEPDDIVAALGYLLDAKAVTGQLICVDGGQHLAWQTPDVQAG
;
A
#
# COMPACT_ATOMS: atom_id res chain seq x y z
N ARG A 1 -1.40 -15.44 13.31
CA ARG A 1 -2.53 -14.54 13.00
C ARG A 1 -2.18 -13.62 11.84
N HIS A 2 -1.12 -12.79 11.91
CA HIS A 2 -0.77 -11.80 10.87
C HIS A 2 -0.55 -12.40 9.47
N LEU A 3 0.18 -13.51 9.36
CA LEU A 3 0.41 -14.19 8.07
C LEU A 3 -0.90 -14.71 7.44
N GLY A 4 -1.82 -15.21 8.26
CA GLY A 4 -3.12 -15.65 7.76
C GLY A 4 -3.96 -14.52 7.20
N SER A 5 -4.17 -13.44 7.98
CA SER A 5 -5.05 -12.33 7.60
C SER A 5 -4.42 -11.36 6.58
N ASN A 6 -3.12 -11.10 6.68
CA ASN A 6 -2.47 -10.06 5.86
C ASN A 6 -1.75 -10.60 4.62
N LEU A 7 -1.58 -11.91 4.49
CA LEU A 7 -0.90 -12.51 3.34
C LEU A 7 -1.71 -13.64 2.70
N ARG A 8 -2.06 -14.69 3.48
CA ARG A 8 -2.78 -15.84 2.91
C ARG A 8 -4.16 -15.46 2.39
N ALA A 9 -4.94 -14.70 3.16
CA ALA A 9 -6.28 -14.30 2.76
C ALA A 9 -6.26 -13.40 1.50
N PRO A 10 -5.43 -12.33 1.41
CA PRO A 10 -5.27 -11.57 0.17
C PRO A 10 -4.86 -12.44 -1.02
N PHE A 11 -3.93 -13.38 -0.85
CA PHE A 11 -3.52 -14.30 -1.91
C PHE A 11 -4.70 -15.11 -2.44
N GLN A 12 -5.51 -15.68 -1.56
CA GLN A 12 -6.71 -16.45 -1.95
C GLN A 12 -7.77 -15.58 -2.62
N LEU A 13 -7.97 -14.34 -2.12
CA LEU A 13 -8.89 -13.38 -2.73
C LEU A 13 -8.44 -12.96 -4.13
N ILE A 14 -7.14 -12.72 -4.33
CA ILE A 14 -6.56 -12.42 -5.65
C ILE A 14 -6.83 -13.56 -6.62
N GLN A 15 -6.61 -14.83 -6.21
CA GLN A 15 -6.87 -15.99 -7.05
C GLN A 15 -8.36 -16.09 -7.44
N ALA A 16 -9.25 -15.95 -6.45
CA ALA A 16 -10.70 -16.02 -6.69
C ALA A 16 -11.20 -14.88 -7.57
N PHE A 17 -10.66 -13.66 -7.40
CA PHE A 17 -10.99 -12.51 -8.22
C PHE A 17 -10.47 -12.69 -9.66
N ALA A 18 -9.24 -13.14 -9.83
CA ALA A 18 -8.63 -13.35 -11.14
C ALA A 18 -9.38 -14.38 -11.98
N ALA A 19 -9.96 -15.41 -11.34
CA ALA A 19 -10.72 -16.45 -12.03
C ALA A 19 -12.03 -15.94 -12.68
N GLN A 20 -12.53 -14.77 -12.29
CA GLN A 20 -13.79 -14.19 -12.78
C GLN A 20 -13.64 -12.77 -13.35
N ALA A 21 -12.43 -12.23 -13.34
CA ALA A 21 -12.18 -10.88 -13.84
C ALA A 21 -12.37 -10.82 -15.37
N PRO A 22 -12.90 -9.71 -15.91
CA PRO A 22 -13.05 -9.54 -17.34
C PRO A 22 -11.70 -9.45 -18.04
N ALA A 23 -11.69 -9.85 -19.32
CA ALA A 23 -10.52 -9.66 -20.17
C ALA A 23 -10.27 -8.16 -20.44
N ALA A 24 -9.02 -7.81 -20.73
CA ALA A 24 -8.67 -6.49 -21.21
C ALA A 24 -9.39 -6.20 -22.53
N LEU A 25 -9.77 -4.94 -22.73
CA LEU A 25 -10.38 -4.45 -23.97
C LEU A 25 -9.38 -3.55 -24.71
N PRO A 26 -9.39 -3.57 -26.06
CA PRO A 26 -8.52 -2.68 -26.82
C PRO A 26 -9.00 -1.22 -26.70
N ASP A 27 -8.07 -0.30 -26.65
CA ASP A 27 -8.32 1.14 -26.83
C ASP A 27 -8.38 1.52 -28.34
N ASP A 28 -8.46 2.81 -28.64
CA ASP A 28 -8.50 3.34 -30.00
C ASP A 28 -7.22 3.04 -30.82
N ARG A 29 -6.12 2.67 -30.16
CA ARG A 29 -4.85 2.26 -30.79
C ARG A 29 -4.72 0.74 -30.92
N GLY A 30 -5.69 -0.02 -30.39
CA GLY A 30 -5.65 -1.47 -30.31
C GLY A 30 -4.82 -1.99 -29.14
N GLU A 31 -4.39 -1.13 -28.20
CA GLU A 31 -3.63 -1.52 -27.02
C GLU A 31 -4.56 -2.05 -25.90
N PRO A 32 -4.17 -3.13 -25.19
CA PRO A 32 -5.04 -3.70 -24.16
C PRO A 32 -5.14 -2.78 -22.94
N VAL A 33 -6.36 -2.47 -22.53
CA VAL A 33 -6.68 -1.75 -21.31
C VAL A 33 -7.32 -2.70 -20.30
N ALA A 34 -6.66 -2.89 -19.16
CA ALA A 34 -7.17 -3.71 -18.06
C ALA A 34 -8.53 -3.21 -17.58
N GLN A 35 -9.48 -4.13 -17.47
CA GLN A 35 -10.85 -3.82 -17.03
C GLN A 35 -11.05 -4.06 -15.53
N ALA A 36 -10.02 -4.54 -14.83
CA ALA A 36 -10.07 -4.84 -13.42
C ALA A 36 -8.84 -4.29 -12.68
N LEU A 37 -9.03 -3.97 -11.40
CA LEU A 37 -8.00 -3.46 -10.51
C LEU A 37 -8.06 -4.17 -9.17
N ILE A 38 -6.90 -4.55 -8.66
CA ILE A 38 -6.69 -4.99 -7.28
C ILE A 38 -5.84 -3.95 -6.58
N VAL A 39 -6.26 -3.50 -5.41
CA VAL A 39 -5.47 -2.62 -4.54
C VAL A 39 -5.27 -3.29 -3.18
N ASN A 40 -4.03 -3.63 -2.87
CA ASN A 40 -3.66 -4.20 -1.59
C ASN A 40 -3.35 -3.10 -0.57
N MET A 41 -3.97 -3.18 0.61
CA MET A 41 -3.63 -2.31 1.73
C MET A 41 -2.37 -2.85 2.43
N VAL A 42 -1.23 -2.29 2.05
CA VAL A 42 0.08 -2.66 2.60
C VAL A 42 0.34 -1.83 3.87
N ASP A 43 1.52 -1.34 4.05
CA ASP A 43 1.96 -0.43 5.11
C ASP A 43 3.25 0.24 4.63
N GLN A 44 3.45 1.51 4.93
CA GLN A 44 4.68 2.23 4.58
C GLN A 44 5.95 1.56 5.15
N ARG A 45 5.82 0.76 6.22
CA ARG A 45 6.93 0.01 6.85
C ARG A 45 7.64 -0.95 5.92
N VAL A 46 7.02 -1.37 4.81
CA VAL A 46 7.72 -2.22 3.83
C VAL A 46 8.89 -1.51 3.16
N LEU A 47 8.91 -0.17 3.20
CA LEU A 47 10.01 0.67 2.73
C LEU A 47 10.95 1.10 3.87
N LYS A 48 10.46 1.10 5.12
CA LYS A 48 11.22 1.48 6.32
C LYS A 48 10.97 0.45 7.45
N PRO A 49 11.59 -0.73 7.39
CA PRO A 49 11.42 -1.74 8.43
C PRO A 49 11.96 -1.26 9.77
N THR A 50 11.28 -1.68 10.84
CA THR A 50 11.69 -1.46 12.22
C THR A 50 11.79 -2.79 12.95
N PRO A 51 12.53 -2.92 14.06
CA PRO A 51 12.65 -4.16 14.80
C PRO A 51 11.36 -4.59 15.50
N ASP A 52 10.42 -3.65 15.65
CA ASP A 52 9.13 -3.92 16.28
C ASP A 52 8.15 -4.62 15.33
N PHE A 53 7.23 -5.41 15.91
CA PHE A 53 6.14 -6.05 15.16
C PHE A 53 6.60 -6.95 14.00
N MET A 54 7.65 -7.75 14.19
CA MET A 54 8.28 -8.57 13.13
C MET A 54 7.29 -9.40 12.32
N THR A 55 6.35 -10.12 12.95
CA THR A 55 5.38 -10.95 12.22
C THR A 55 4.40 -10.13 11.37
N TYR A 56 4.04 -8.94 11.84
CA TYR A 56 3.26 -7.97 11.06
C TYR A 56 4.08 -7.47 9.88
N SER A 57 5.29 -7.00 10.12
CA SER A 57 6.21 -6.48 9.08
C SER A 57 6.47 -7.52 8.01
N LEU A 58 6.76 -8.78 8.37
CA LEU A 58 6.92 -9.89 7.42
C LEU A 58 5.65 -10.14 6.60
N SER A 59 4.46 -10.07 7.22
CA SER A 59 3.21 -10.26 6.50
C SER A 59 2.94 -9.15 5.48
N LYS A 60 3.26 -7.90 5.81
CA LYS A 60 3.11 -6.76 4.91
C LYS A 60 4.19 -6.74 3.80
N ALA A 61 5.42 -7.11 4.12
CA ALA A 61 6.47 -7.30 3.12
C ALA A 61 6.12 -8.41 2.12
N GLY A 62 5.56 -9.52 2.60
CA GLY A 62 5.02 -10.59 1.76
C GLY A 62 3.88 -10.10 0.86
N LEU A 63 2.95 -9.31 1.39
CA LEU A 63 1.86 -8.73 0.61
C LEU A 63 2.37 -7.73 -0.45
N TRP A 64 3.43 -6.98 -0.15
CA TRP A 64 4.08 -6.12 -1.13
C TRP A 64 4.76 -6.93 -2.25
N ALA A 65 5.47 -8.00 -1.91
CA ALA A 65 6.03 -8.91 -2.90
C ALA A 65 4.94 -9.55 -3.76
N LEU A 66 3.85 -10.02 -3.14
CA LEU A 66 2.67 -10.57 -3.83
C LEU A 66 2.05 -9.55 -4.79
N THR A 67 1.94 -8.27 -4.40
CA THR A 67 1.40 -7.21 -5.26
C THR A 67 2.17 -7.12 -6.58
N ARG A 68 3.50 -7.11 -6.53
CA ARG A 68 4.34 -7.01 -7.72
C ARG A 68 4.30 -8.25 -8.59
N THR A 69 4.36 -9.43 -7.98
CA THR A 69 4.30 -10.69 -8.73
C THR A 69 2.92 -10.93 -9.34
N ALA A 70 1.85 -10.57 -8.64
CA ALA A 70 0.50 -10.63 -9.17
C ALA A 70 0.29 -9.61 -10.32
N ALA A 71 0.87 -8.41 -10.24
CA ALA A 71 0.84 -7.45 -11.33
C ALA A 71 1.46 -8.02 -12.62
N GLN A 72 2.55 -8.77 -12.49
CA GLN A 72 3.18 -9.46 -13.64
C GLN A 72 2.31 -10.61 -14.17
N ALA A 73 1.80 -11.45 -13.26
CA ALA A 73 1.09 -12.67 -13.63
C ALA A 73 -0.31 -12.42 -14.21
N LEU A 74 -0.98 -11.32 -13.81
CA LEU A 74 -2.37 -11.04 -14.19
C LEU A 74 -2.50 -10.00 -15.32
N SER A 75 -1.37 -9.45 -15.78
CA SER A 75 -1.33 -8.58 -16.96
C SER A 75 -1.72 -9.37 -18.22
N PRO A 76 -2.39 -8.77 -19.21
CA PRO A 76 -2.84 -7.36 -19.27
C PRO A 76 -4.26 -7.15 -18.70
N HIS A 77 -4.88 -8.17 -18.12
CA HIS A 77 -6.32 -8.16 -17.78
C HIS A 77 -6.61 -7.41 -16.48
N ILE A 78 -5.69 -7.48 -15.51
CA ILE A 78 -5.87 -6.93 -14.17
C ILE A 78 -4.64 -6.09 -13.79
N ARG A 79 -4.85 -4.85 -13.37
CA ARG A 79 -3.82 -4.06 -12.71
C ARG A 79 -3.79 -4.40 -11.22
N VAL A 80 -2.61 -4.51 -10.65
CA VAL A 80 -2.45 -4.80 -9.21
C VAL A 80 -1.51 -3.77 -8.60
N ASN A 81 -2.01 -2.99 -7.67
CA ASN A 81 -1.27 -1.94 -6.98
C ASN A 81 -1.44 -2.04 -5.46
N ALA A 82 -0.78 -1.18 -4.74
CA ALA A 82 -0.87 -1.10 -3.29
C ALA A 82 -0.96 0.33 -2.80
N ILE A 83 -1.61 0.51 -1.66
CA ILE A 83 -1.56 1.73 -0.85
C ILE A 83 -0.89 1.37 0.47
N GLY A 84 0.06 2.19 0.89
CA GLY A 84 0.79 2.07 2.15
C GLY A 84 0.46 3.23 3.09
N PRO A 85 -0.58 3.11 3.93
CA PRO A 85 -0.90 4.14 4.91
C PRO A 85 0.19 4.32 5.94
N GLY A 86 0.30 5.55 6.45
CA GLY A 86 1.00 5.90 7.69
C GLY A 86 0.03 6.05 8.86
N PRO A 87 0.30 6.98 9.81
CA PRO A 87 -0.54 7.22 10.98
C PRO A 87 -1.86 7.90 10.56
N THR A 88 -2.88 7.08 10.30
CA THR A 88 -4.20 7.51 9.79
C THR A 88 -5.27 7.48 10.86
N LEU A 89 -5.33 6.40 11.64
CA LEU A 89 -6.29 6.22 12.74
C LEU A 89 -5.56 5.78 14.00
N VAL A 90 -6.08 6.18 15.14
CA VAL A 90 -5.54 5.76 16.44
C VAL A 90 -5.62 4.24 16.57
N GLY A 91 -4.50 3.59 16.88
CA GLY A 91 -4.45 2.16 17.13
C GLY A 91 -5.17 1.78 18.44
N ALA A 92 -5.67 0.53 18.52
CA ALA A 92 -6.44 0.04 19.67
C ALA A 92 -5.70 0.15 21.03
N HIS A 93 -4.36 0.21 21.03
CA HIS A 93 -3.51 0.29 22.22
C HIS A 93 -2.66 1.55 22.25
N GLN A 94 -2.99 2.55 21.43
CA GLN A 94 -2.25 3.80 21.30
C GLN A 94 -3.03 4.94 21.95
N SER A 95 -2.37 5.75 22.76
CA SER A 95 -2.95 6.97 23.31
C SER A 95 -3.04 8.07 22.27
N ALA A 96 -3.91 9.05 22.50
CA ALA A 96 -4.03 10.22 21.62
C ALA A 96 -2.72 11.02 21.52
N THR A 97 -1.97 11.10 22.63
CA THR A 97 -0.68 11.80 22.69
C THR A 97 0.38 11.09 21.85
N GLU A 98 0.48 9.76 21.95
CA GLU A 98 1.40 8.95 21.13
C GLU A 98 1.06 9.06 19.65
N PHE A 99 -0.22 9.03 19.31
CA PHE A 99 -0.68 9.20 17.94
C PHE A 99 -0.34 10.58 17.38
N ALA A 100 -0.58 11.65 18.17
CA ALA A 100 -0.22 13.01 17.78
C ALA A 100 1.29 13.15 17.56
N ALA A 101 2.11 12.62 18.47
CA ALA A 101 3.57 12.61 18.33
C ALA A 101 4.03 11.84 17.09
N GLN A 102 3.40 10.70 16.77
CA GLN A 102 3.70 9.93 15.58
C GLN A 102 3.38 10.71 14.28
N ARG A 103 2.29 11.47 14.28
CA ARG A 103 1.92 12.32 13.13
C ARG A 103 2.88 13.50 12.97
N ASP A 104 3.27 14.15 14.06
CA ASP A 104 4.23 15.26 14.05
C ASP A 104 5.64 14.82 13.64
N ALA A 105 6.02 13.57 13.90
CA ALA A 105 7.30 13.00 13.50
C ALA A 105 7.42 12.66 12.00
N THR A 106 6.36 12.84 11.22
CA THR A 106 6.44 12.67 9.75
C THR A 106 7.09 13.90 9.11
N ILE A 107 7.62 13.76 7.89
CA ILE A 107 8.26 14.87 7.17
C ILE A 107 7.30 16.04 6.96
N LEU A 108 6.03 15.76 6.65
CA LEU A 108 4.99 16.77 6.49
C LEU A 108 4.40 17.27 7.83
N ARG A 109 4.86 16.72 8.98
CA ARG A 109 4.32 16.99 10.32
C ARG A 109 2.80 16.77 10.40
N ARG A 110 2.30 15.83 9.60
CA ARG A 110 0.91 15.38 9.61
C ARG A 110 0.86 13.93 9.15
N GLY A 111 -0.05 13.15 9.71
CA GLY A 111 -0.38 11.83 9.18
C GLY A 111 -1.38 11.94 8.01
N ALA A 112 -1.81 10.80 7.51
CA ALA A 112 -2.92 10.72 6.58
C ALA A 112 -4.27 10.82 7.30
N GLU A 113 -5.28 11.24 6.58
CA GLU A 113 -6.69 11.06 6.93
C GLU A 113 -7.31 9.97 6.02
N PRO A 114 -8.46 9.39 6.39
CA PRO A 114 -9.14 8.43 5.53
C PRO A 114 -9.39 8.94 4.11
N ASP A 115 -9.71 10.24 3.96
CA ASP A 115 -9.95 10.87 2.65
C ASP A 115 -8.67 10.92 1.79
N ASP A 116 -7.49 11.03 2.39
CA ASP A 116 -6.22 10.95 1.65
C ASP A 116 -6.02 9.54 1.06
N ILE A 117 -6.44 8.49 1.77
CA ILE A 117 -6.43 7.11 1.26
C ILE A 117 -7.42 6.93 0.12
N VAL A 118 -8.63 7.51 0.26
CA VAL A 118 -9.66 7.50 -0.79
C VAL A 118 -9.17 8.20 -2.04
N ALA A 119 -8.48 9.35 -1.89
CA ALA A 119 -7.89 10.07 -3.02
C ALA A 119 -6.83 9.24 -3.76
N ALA A 120 -5.96 8.53 -3.03
CA ALA A 120 -4.98 7.62 -3.63
C ALA A 120 -5.66 6.45 -4.37
N LEU A 121 -6.74 5.90 -3.82
CA LEU A 121 -7.54 4.88 -4.50
C LEU A 121 -8.17 5.45 -5.79
N GLY A 122 -8.74 6.65 -5.75
CA GLY A 122 -9.30 7.34 -6.92
C GLY A 122 -8.26 7.49 -8.04
N TYR A 123 -7.05 7.94 -7.70
CA TYR A 123 -5.96 7.99 -8.68
C TYR A 123 -5.68 6.61 -9.31
N LEU A 124 -5.59 5.55 -8.51
CA LEU A 124 -5.32 4.20 -9.03
C LEU A 124 -6.45 3.66 -9.90
N LEU A 125 -7.70 4.05 -9.64
CA LEU A 125 -8.84 3.69 -10.49
C LEU A 125 -8.68 4.28 -11.90
N ASP A 126 -8.29 5.54 -12.01
CA ASP A 126 -8.20 6.27 -13.28
C ASP A 126 -6.88 6.03 -14.03
N ALA A 127 -5.80 5.69 -13.32
CA ALA A 127 -4.44 5.58 -13.88
C ALA A 127 -4.23 4.25 -14.64
N LYS A 128 -4.71 4.17 -15.88
CA LYS A 128 -4.73 2.96 -16.72
C LYS A 128 -3.36 2.33 -16.96
N ALA A 129 -2.29 3.10 -16.97
CA ALA A 129 -0.92 2.64 -17.20
C ALA A 129 -0.14 2.29 -15.91
N VAL A 130 -0.81 2.31 -14.73
CA VAL A 130 -0.15 2.09 -13.44
C VAL A 130 -0.48 0.69 -12.91
N THR A 131 0.55 -0.14 -12.76
CA THR A 131 0.47 -1.47 -12.13
C THR A 131 1.77 -1.79 -11.39
N GLY A 132 1.72 -2.63 -10.36
CA GLY A 132 2.87 -3.02 -9.55
C GLY A 132 3.42 -1.90 -8.65
N GLN A 133 2.67 -0.83 -8.41
CA GLN A 133 3.11 0.34 -7.65
C GLN A 133 2.59 0.34 -6.20
N LEU A 134 3.37 0.97 -5.32
CA LEU A 134 3.00 1.30 -3.96
C LEU A 134 2.90 2.82 -3.83
N ILE A 135 1.73 3.31 -3.46
CA ILE A 135 1.54 4.71 -3.09
C ILE A 135 1.55 4.80 -1.57
N CYS A 136 2.60 5.41 -0.99
CA CYS A 136 2.63 5.71 0.43
C CYS A 136 1.81 6.97 0.71
N VAL A 137 0.82 6.83 1.59
CA VAL A 137 -0.02 7.92 2.08
C VAL A 137 0.24 8.04 3.58
N ASP A 138 1.38 8.63 3.93
CA ASP A 138 1.98 8.51 5.26
C ASP A 138 2.64 9.80 5.79
N GLY A 139 2.40 10.94 5.14
CA GLY A 139 3.07 12.19 5.48
C GLY A 139 4.58 12.19 5.27
N GLY A 140 5.10 11.24 4.49
CA GLY A 140 6.54 11.02 4.28
C GLY A 140 7.21 10.26 5.41
N GLN A 141 6.46 9.52 6.24
CA GLN A 141 7.01 8.74 7.36
C GLN A 141 8.09 7.75 6.90
N HIS A 142 7.92 7.11 5.75
CA HIS A 142 8.90 6.18 5.18
C HIS A 142 10.22 6.84 4.77
N LEU A 143 10.26 8.16 4.59
CA LEU A 143 11.43 8.94 4.22
C LEU A 143 12.16 9.55 5.42
N ALA A 144 11.69 9.34 6.65
CA ALA A 144 12.31 9.90 7.85
C ALA A 144 13.77 9.45 7.96
N TRP A 145 14.70 10.41 7.98
CA TRP A 145 16.14 10.21 7.84
C TRP A 145 16.95 10.76 9.02
N GLN A 146 16.33 11.60 9.86
CA GLN A 146 17.03 12.24 10.98
C GLN A 146 17.45 11.18 12.00
N THR A 147 18.76 11.14 12.24
CA THR A 147 19.40 10.36 13.28
C THR A 147 20.11 11.31 14.26
N PRO A 148 20.47 10.87 15.48
CA PRO A 148 21.10 11.77 16.47
C PRO A 148 22.41 12.43 16.01
N ASP A 149 23.10 11.85 15.04
CA ASP A 149 24.35 12.37 14.45
C ASP A 149 24.10 13.34 13.29
N VAL A 150 22.87 13.37 12.75
CA VAL A 150 22.48 14.29 11.68
C VAL A 150 21.54 15.33 12.29
N GLN A 151 22.11 16.35 12.92
CA GLN A 151 21.35 17.51 13.39
C GLN A 151 21.28 18.54 12.28
N ALA A 152 20.07 18.87 11.84
CA ALA A 152 19.84 20.01 10.98
C ALA A 152 20.25 21.27 11.78
N GLY A 153 21.23 22.01 11.29
CA GLY A 153 21.60 23.30 11.82
C GLY A 153 20.52 24.34 11.62
#